data_9d2fdb606cc7ddb4d8b9e16c20630c10
#
_entry.id   9d2fdb606cc7ddb4d8b9e16c20630c10
#
_cell.length_a   1.000
_cell.length_b   1.000
_cell.length_c   1.000
_cell.angle_alpha   90.00
_cell.angle_beta   90.00
_cell.angle_gamma   90.00
#
_symmetry.space_group_name_H-M   'P 1'
#
loop_
_entity.id
_entity.type
_entity.pdbx_description
1 polymer ?
#
loop_
_entity_poly.entity_id
_entity_poly.type
_entity_poly.pdbx_seq_one_letter_code
_entity_poly.pdbx_strand_id
1 'polypeptide(L)'
;DNMLKTASNAMRRMLFGNAGYGLGTLGPVDRVTRLQATDLKAFHQKLVTPDNCVLAIFGDVKAAEVKTTVEQAFANWGKSAGISFNSQPPTLNSLKRVEEIRDKKQAVIVIGFAGTTIHDDDRYALDLLQEACSDLGSRLFLRVREKLGLAYYVGAQHFPGLAPGYFAFYAGTEPTKTAQVEQEFLKET
;
A
#
# COMPACT_ATOMS: atom_id res chain seq x y z
N ASP A 1 -5.69 15.35 9.70
CA ASP A 1 -5.06 14.11 10.14
C ASP A 1 -5.98 12.93 9.77
N ASN A 2 -5.57 12.12 8.78
CA ASN A 2 -6.40 11.02 8.29
C ASN A 2 -6.14 9.77 9.14
N MET A 3 -7.07 9.46 10.05
CA MET A 3 -6.95 8.32 10.99
C MET A 3 -6.82 6.97 10.25
N LEU A 4 -7.56 6.75 9.16
CA LEU A 4 -7.44 5.52 8.38
C LEU A 4 -6.04 5.36 7.79
N LYS A 5 -5.46 6.44 7.25
CA LYS A 5 -4.09 6.42 6.74
C LYS A 5 -3.07 6.12 7.85
N THR A 6 -3.27 6.66 9.05
CA THR A 6 -2.41 6.38 10.20
C THR A 6 -2.50 4.91 10.62
N ALA A 7 -3.72 4.37 10.77
CA ALA A 7 -3.94 2.97 11.12
C ALA A 7 -3.39 2.02 10.03
N SER A 8 -3.61 2.33 8.75
CA SER A 8 -3.05 1.54 7.63
C SER A 8 -1.52 1.57 7.61
N ASN A 9 -0.89 2.70 7.93
CA ASN A 9 0.56 2.77 8.06
C ASN A 9 1.08 1.93 9.24
N ALA A 10 0.37 1.93 10.36
CA ALA A 10 0.71 1.11 11.52
C ALA A 10 0.59 -0.39 11.18
N MET A 11 -0.50 -0.81 10.54
CA MET A 11 -0.69 -2.18 10.05
C MET A 11 0.45 -2.59 9.10
N ARG A 12 0.76 -1.80 8.08
CA ARG A 12 1.85 -2.10 7.14
C ARG A 12 3.20 -2.23 7.85
N ARG A 13 3.47 -1.38 8.84
CA ARG A 13 4.69 -1.49 9.66
C ARG A 13 4.73 -2.78 10.48
N MET A 14 3.59 -3.26 10.97
CA MET A 14 3.50 -4.55 11.65
C MET A 14 3.76 -5.73 10.70
N LEU A 15 3.24 -5.66 9.46
CA LEU A 15 3.44 -6.69 8.45
C LEU A 15 4.88 -6.72 7.90
N PHE A 16 5.40 -5.57 7.50
CA PHE A 16 6.62 -5.45 6.70
C PHE A 16 7.82 -4.88 7.46
N GLY A 17 7.65 -4.49 8.74
CA GLY A 17 8.70 -3.83 9.49
C GLY A 17 9.02 -2.41 8.98
N ASN A 18 10.28 -2.00 9.11
CA ASN A 18 10.76 -0.68 8.73
C ASN A 18 11.42 -0.67 7.33
N ALA A 19 10.94 -1.49 6.42
CA ALA A 19 11.47 -1.59 5.06
C ALA A 19 10.34 -1.78 4.04
N GLY A 20 10.62 -1.54 2.77
CA GLY A 20 9.69 -1.77 1.66
C GLY A 20 8.29 -1.19 1.91
N TYR A 21 7.26 -2.03 1.83
CA TYR A 21 5.86 -1.61 2.01
C TYR A 21 5.49 -1.17 3.44
N GLY A 22 6.35 -1.43 4.42
CA GLY A 22 6.20 -0.92 5.79
C GLY A 22 6.54 0.57 5.94
N LEU A 23 7.23 1.15 4.98
CA LEU A 23 7.58 2.57 5.01
C LEU A 23 6.38 3.45 4.66
N GLY A 24 6.24 4.56 5.37
CA GLY A 24 5.30 5.61 5.00
C GLY A 24 5.81 6.41 3.80
N THR A 25 4.94 6.67 2.82
CA THR A 25 5.31 7.39 1.58
C THR A 25 5.79 8.82 1.80
N LEU A 26 5.38 9.46 2.90
CA LEU A 26 5.77 10.84 3.23
C LEU A 26 7.07 10.91 4.06
N GLY A 27 7.51 9.78 4.60
CA GLY A 27 8.63 9.73 5.53
C GLY A 27 8.33 10.35 6.91
N PRO A 28 9.19 10.12 7.91
CA PRO A 28 9.12 10.77 9.20
C PRO A 28 9.51 12.25 9.10
N VAL A 29 8.83 13.11 9.87
CA VAL A 29 9.05 14.57 9.85
C VAL A 29 10.51 14.92 10.12
N ASP A 30 11.13 14.29 11.12
CA ASP A 30 12.52 14.52 11.50
C ASP A 30 13.53 14.15 10.40
N ARG A 31 13.17 13.22 9.52
CA ARG A 31 14.00 12.86 8.34
C ARG A 31 13.80 13.86 7.21
N VAL A 32 12.54 14.19 6.91
CA VAL A 32 12.21 15.12 5.82
C VAL A 32 12.79 16.51 6.09
N THR A 33 12.75 16.99 7.32
CA THR A 33 13.31 18.31 7.70
C THR A 33 14.84 18.41 7.57
N ARG A 34 15.54 17.28 7.53
CA ARG A 34 17.00 17.23 7.38
C ARG A 34 17.47 17.09 5.92
N LEU A 35 16.54 16.78 4.99
CA LEU A 35 16.89 16.58 3.59
C LEU A 35 17.46 17.86 2.98
N GLN A 36 18.56 17.68 2.25
CA GLN A 36 19.23 18.74 1.50
C GLN A 36 19.09 18.48 -0.02
N ALA A 37 19.27 19.50 -0.82
CA ALA A 37 19.26 19.37 -2.28
C ALA A 37 20.30 18.35 -2.80
N THR A 38 21.43 18.22 -2.10
CA THR A 38 22.47 17.23 -2.39
C THR A 38 22.00 15.80 -2.22
N ASP A 39 21.16 15.52 -1.20
CA ASP A 39 20.59 14.19 -0.96
C ASP A 39 19.64 13.79 -2.08
N LEU A 40 18.79 14.73 -2.50
CA LEU A 40 17.88 14.52 -3.62
C LEU A 40 18.63 14.30 -4.93
N LYS A 41 19.70 15.06 -5.17
CA LYS A 41 20.54 14.89 -6.34
C LYS A 41 21.23 13.52 -6.37
N ALA A 42 21.79 13.09 -5.24
CA ALA A 42 22.42 11.78 -5.10
C ALA A 42 21.40 10.65 -5.29
N PHE A 43 20.21 10.78 -4.73
CA PHE A 43 19.10 9.83 -4.90
C PHE A 43 18.67 9.75 -6.37
N HIS A 44 18.47 10.89 -7.03
CA HIS A 44 18.14 10.94 -8.46
C HIS A 44 19.22 10.24 -9.30
N GLN A 45 20.49 10.58 -9.11
CA GLN A 45 21.61 9.98 -9.86
C GLN A 45 21.70 8.46 -9.67
N LYS A 46 21.32 7.96 -8.48
CA LYS A 46 21.31 6.53 -8.18
C LYS A 46 20.16 5.79 -8.85
N LEU A 47 18.97 6.39 -8.92
CA LEU A 47 17.75 5.70 -9.37
C LEU A 47 17.38 5.97 -10.82
N VAL A 48 17.66 7.18 -11.32
CA VAL A 48 17.29 7.58 -12.69
C VAL A 48 18.42 7.18 -13.63
N THR A 49 18.40 5.94 -14.07
CA THR A 49 19.40 5.30 -14.92
C THR A 49 18.71 4.51 -16.03
N PRO A 50 19.34 4.26 -17.17
CA PRO A 50 18.71 3.59 -18.31
C PRO A 50 18.14 2.23 -17.97
N ASP A 51 18.83 1.46 -17.14
CA ASP A 51 18.44 0.12 -16.68
C ASP A 51 17.35 0.09 -15.63
N ASN A 52 16.99 1.26 -15.09
CA ASN A 52 15.89 1.42 -14.13
C ASN A 52 14.74 2.31 -14.65
N CYS A 53 14.72 2.63 -15.93
CA CYS A 53 13.71 3.47 -16.55
C CYS A 53 12.98 2.73 -17.67
N VAL A 54 11.67 2.95 -17.75
CA VAL A 54 10.83 2.52 -18.85
C VAL A 54 10.16 3.75 -19.45
N LEU A 55 10.37 3.97 -20.75
CA LEU A 55 9.70 5.02 -21.50
C LEU A 55 8.61 4.41 -22.37
N ALA A 56 7.36 4.81 -22.13
CA ALA A 56 6.21 4.41 -22.94
C ALA A 56 5.63 5.65 -23.63
N ILE A 57 5.46 5.58 -24.95
CA ILE A 57 4.94 6.68 -25.77
C ILE A 57 3.70 6.18 -26.51
N PHE A 58 2.59 6.88 -26.32
CA PHE A 58 1.28 6.59 -26.92
C PHE A 58 0.79 7.83 -27.67
N GLY A 59 0.16 7.63 -28.83
CA GLY A 59 -0.46 8.71 -29.62
C GLY A 59 -0.36 8.47 -31.13
N ASP A 60 -0.72 9.45 -31.91
CA ASP A 60 -0.57 9.45 -33.37
C ASP A 60 0.90 9.76 -33.72
N VAL A 61 1.75 8.75 -33.60
CA VAL A 61 3.21 8.86 -33.80
C VAL A 61 3.73 7.75 -34.68
N LYS A 62 4.80 8.05 -35.42
CA LYS A 62 5.53 7.02 -36.18
C LYS A 62 6.65 6.43 -35.32
N ALA A 63 6.53 5.15 -35.01
CA ALA A 63 7.43 4.46 -34.09
C ALA A 63 8.93 4.59 -34.49
N ALA A 64 9.25 4.59 -35.78
CA ALA A 64 10.63 4.75 -36.27
C ALA A 64 11.21 6.15 -35.99
N GLU A 65 10.40 7.19 -36.15
CA GLU A 65 10.81 8.57 -35.86
C GLU A 65 11.00 8.78 -34.36
N VAL A 66 10.07 8.26 -33.55
CA VAL A 66 10.17 8.30 -32.09
C VAL A 66 11.40 7.56 -31.60
N LYS A 67 11.67 6.35 -32.11
CA LYS A 67 12.85 5.58 -31.75
C LYS A 67 14.12 6.37 -31.99
N THR A 68 14.28 6.94 -33.19
CA THR A 68 15.46 7.75 -33.55
C THR A 68 15.64 8.94 -32.62
N THR A 69 14.54 9.66 -32.35
CA THR A 69 14.55 10.82 -31.45
C THR A 69 14.98 10.43 -30.02
N VAL A 70 14.42 9.34 -29.50
CA VAL A 70 14.76 8.84 -28.16
C VAL A 70 16.20 8.39 -28.09
N GLU A 71 16.69 7.63 -29.08
CA GLU A 71 18.09 7.18 -29.14
C GLU A 71 19.05 8.37 -29.18
N GLN A 72 18.73 9.43 -29.92
CA GLN A 72 19.53 10.66 -29.94
C GLN A 72 19.49 11.42 -28.60
N ALA A 73 18.29 11.59 -28.03
CA ALA A 73 18.12 12.33 -26.77
C ALA A 73 18.84 11.68 -25.59
N PHE A 74 18.91 10.35 -25.57
CA PHE A 74 19.51 9.58 -24.47
C PHE A 74 20.87 8.94 -24.83
N ALA A 75 21.47 9.31 -25.98
CA ALA A 75 22.75 8.73 -26.45
C ALA A 75 23.90 8.79 -25.41
N ASN A 76 23.93 9.87 -24.63
CA ASN A 76 24.95 10.11 -23.60
C ASN A 76 24.50 9.73 -22.17
N TRP A 77 23.37 9.07 -22.02
CA TRP A 77 22.90 8.65 -20.71
C TRP A 77 23.68 7.42 -20.25
N GLY A 78 24.58 7.64 -19.30
CA GLY A 78 25.55 6.63 -18.85
C GLY A 78 24.86 5.42 -18.19
N LYS A 79 25.47 4.24 -18.36
CA LYS A 79 25.03 3.01 -17.67
C LYS A 79 25.26 3.12 -16.17
N SER A 80 24.35 2.55 -15.40
CA SER A 80 24.46 2.41 -13.95
C SER A 80 25.10 1.08 -13.57
N ALA A 81 25.53 0.96 -12.32
CA ALA A 81 25.96 -0.29 -11.71
C ALA A 81 24.81 -1.28 -11.44
N GLY A 82 23.58 -0.93 -11.83
CA GLY A 82 22.37 -1.68 -11.53
C GLY A 82 21.84 -1.44 -10.12
N ILE A 83 20.52 -1.52 -9.95
CA ILE A 83 19.86 -1.42 -8.65
C ILE A 83 19.31 -2.79 -8.29
N SER A 84 19.85 -3.37 -7.20
CA SER A 84 19.28 -4.59 -6.64
C SER A 84 18.22 -4.22 -5.60
N PHE A 85 16.97 -4.63 -5.83
CA PHE A 85 15.91 -4.54 -4.84
C PHE A 85 15.81 -5.89 -4.12
N ASN A 86 16.25 -5.92 -2.88
CA ASN A 86 16.11 -7.10 -2.04
C ASN A 86 14.82 -6.94 -1.22
N SER A 87 13.68 -7.40 -1.74
CA SER A 87 12.42 -7.42 -1.01
C SER A 87 12.23 -8.80 -0.39
N GLN A 88 12.36 -8.88 0.92
CA GLN A 88 12.00 -10.09 1.66
C GLN A 88 10.49 -10.09 1.91
N PRO A 89 9.79 -11.22 1.68
CA PRO A 89 8.40 -11.33 2.07
C PRO A 89 8.24 -11.16 3.57
N PRO A 90 7.10 -10.64 4.05
CA PRO A 90 6.87 -10.50 5.47
C PRO A 90 6.83 -11.88 6.14
N THR A 91 7.65 -12.07 7.16
CA THR A 91 7.59 -13.27 8.00
C THR A 91 6.62 -13.01 9.14
N LEU A 92 5.39 -13.49 9.00
CA LEU A 92 4.37 -13.42 10.04
C LEU A 92 4.42 -14.69 10.90
N ASN A 93 5.20 -14.65 11.97
CA ASN A 93 5.33 -15.78 12.90
C ASN A 93 4.29 -15.76 14.04
N SER A 94 3.52 -14.67 14.17
CA SER A 94 2.53 -14.50 15.23
C SER A 94 1.57 -13.35 14.91
N LEU A 95 0.38 -13.39 15.51
CA LEU A 95 -0.53 -12.26 15.54
C LEU A 95 0.16 -11.07 16.26
N LYS A 96 0.17 -9.93 15.61
CA LYS A 96 0.67 -8.66 16.17
C LYS A 96 -0.47 -7.68 16.35
N ARG A 97 -0.50 -6.99 17.47
CA ARG A 97 -1.46 -5.93 17.75
C ARG A 97 -0.73 -4.65 18.12
N VAL A 98 -1.17 -3.54 17.57
CA VAL A 98 -0.73 -2.20 17.97
C VAL A 98 -1.96 -1.33 18.20
N GLU A 99 -1.91 -0.54 19.24
CA GLU A 99 -2.96 0.41 19.59
C GLU A 99 -2.33 1.79 19.80
N GLU A 100 -2.93 2.79 19.20
CA GLU A 100 -2.55 4.20 19.36
C GLU A 100 -3.75 4.97 19.88
N ILE A 101 -3.65 5.47 21.11
CA ILE A 101 -4.71 6.24 21.76
C ILE A 101 -4.58 7.70 21.36
N ARG A 102 -5.68 8.27 20.87
CA ARG A 102 -5.79 9.69 20.52
C ARG A 102 -7.09 10.25 21.06
N ASP A 103 -7.09 11.54 21.40
CA ASP A 103 -8.30 12.27 21.78
C ASP A 103 -9.18 12.53 20.55
N LYS A 104 -9.92 11.51 20.13
CA LYS A 104 -10.85 11.52 18.99
C LYS A 104 -12.14 10.78 19.35
N LYS A 105 -13.25 11.26 18.79
CA LYS A 105 -14.57 10.63 18.96
C LYS A 105 -14.76 9.34 18.14
N GLN A 106 -13.89 9.11 17.19
CA GLN A 106 -13.88 7.91 16.35
C GLN A 106 -12.65 7.07 16.61
N ALA A 107 -12.81 5.75 16.50
CA ALA A 107 -11.72 4.78 16.38
C ALA A 107 -11.67 4.23 14.95
N VAL A 108 -10.48 3.84 14.54
CA VAL A 108 -10.25 3.14 13.27
C VAL A 108 -9.59 1.82 13.55
N ILE A 109 -10.13 0.75 12.99
CA ILE A 109 -9.57 -0.60 13.03
C ILE A 109 -9.08 -0.96 11.64
N VAL A 110 -7.90 -1.53 11.57
CA VAL A 110 -7.36 -2.16 10.35
C VAL A 110 -6.80 -3.54 10.74
N ILE A 111 -7.29 -4.58 10.10
CA ILE A 111 -6.79 -5.96 10.26
C ILE A 111 -6.12 -6.34 8.95
N GLY A 112 -4.82 -6.56 8.97
CA GLY A 112 -4.00 -6.86 7.81
C GLY A 112 -3.49 -8.29 7.80
N PHE A 113 -3.49 -8.89 6.62
CA PHE A 113 -2.99 -10.22 6.30
C PHE A 113 -1.89 -10.12 5.25
N ALA A 114 -1.00 -11.11 5.20
CA ALA A 114 -0.11 -11.26 4.06
C ALA A 114 -0.94 -11.46 2.79
N GLY A 115 -0.59 -10.75 1.74
CA GLY A 115 -1.23 -10.82 0.44
C GLY A 115 -0.34 -11.47 -0.61
N THR A 116 -0.70 -11.28 -1.87
CA THR A 116 -0.05 -11.86 -3.05
C THR A 116 0.88 -10.87 -3.75
N THR A 117 1.59 -11.37 -4.75
CA THR A 117 2.29 -10.53 -5.74
C THR A 117 1.38 -10.22 -6.93
N ILE A 118 1.82 -9.27 -7.79
CA ILE A 118 1.15 -8.98 -9.07
C ILE A 118 1.22 -10.15 -10.07
N HIS A 119 2.05 -11.16 -9.81
CA HIS A 119 2.27 -12.32 -10.67
C HIS A 119 1.52 -13.58 -10.21
N ASP A 120 0.97 -13.55 -8.98
CA ASP A 120 0.21 -14.67 -8.44
C ASP A 120 -1.20 -14.71 -9.03
N ASP A 121 -1.66 -15.90 -9.42
CA ASP A 121 -3.03 -16.08 -9.92
C ASP A 121 -4.08 -15.84 -8.83
N ASP A 122 -3.75 -16.11 -7.58
CA ASP A 122 -4.64 -15.88 -6.43
C ASP A 122 -4.97 -14.39 -6.21
N ARG A 123 -4.23 -13.46 -6.85
CA ARG A 123 -4.56 -12.03 -6.81
C ARG A 123 -5.98 -11.74 -7.29
N TYR A 124 -6.44 -12.46 -8.32
CA TYR A 124 -7.79 -12.26 -8.88
C TYR A 124 -8.88 -12.68 -7.89
N ALA A 125 -8.63 -13.75 -7.11
CA ALA A 125 -9.53 -14.15 -6.04
C ALA A 125 -9.60 -13.11 -4.92
N LEU A 126 -8.44 -12.52 -4.55
CA LEU A 126 -8.39 -11.45 -3.56
C LEU A 126 -9.00 -10.13 -4.06
N ASP A 127 -8.87 -9.81 -5.36
CA ASP A 127 -9.55 -8.67 -5.97
C ASP A 127 -11.09 -8.85 -5.89
N LEU A 128 -11.60 -10.05 -6.24
CA LEU A 128 -13.02 -10.36 -6.10
C LEU A 128 -13.49 -10.29 -4.64
N LEU A 129 -12.68 -10.78 -3.70
CA LEU A 129 -12.98 -10.68 -2.28
C LEU A 129 -13.02 -9.21 -1.81
N GLN A 130 -12.11 -8.38 -2.28
CA GLN A 130 -12.14 -6.94 -2.00
C GLN A 130 -13.45 -6.32 -2.48
N GLU A 131 -13.85 -6.56 -3.72
CA GLU A 131 -15.11 -6.05 -4.28
C GLU A 131 -16.32 -6.54 -3.48
N ALA A 132 -16.36 -7.84 -3.13
CA ALA A 132 -17.42 -8.41 -2.32
C ALA A 132 -17.52 -7.82 -0.91
N CYS A 133 -16.45 -7.17 -0.42
CA CYS A 133 -16.37 -6.60 0.93
C CYS A 133 -16.38 -5.06 0.97
N SER A 134 -16.30 -4.36 -0.18
CA SER A 134 -16.04 -2.91 -0.20
C SER A 134 -17.17 -2.04 -0.71
N ASP A 135 -18.14 -2.58 -1.43
CA ASP A 135 -19.27 -1.81 -1.98
C ASP A 135 -20.43 -1.66 -0.98
N LEU A 136 -21.34 -0.71 -1.28
CA LEU A 136 -22.56 -0.45 -0.49
C LEU A 136 -23.48 -1.68 -0.40
N GLY A 137 -23.44 -2.57 -1.39
CA GLY A 137 -24.11 -3.87 -1.40
C GLY A 137 -23.30 -5.01 -0.77
N SER A 138 -22.10 -4.73 -0.26
CA SER A 138 -21.20 -5.75 0.25
C SER A 138 -21.70 -6.40 1.54
N ARG A 139 -21.29 -7.64 1.79
CA ARG A 139 -21.63 -8.37 3.03
C ARG A 139 -21.22 -7.60 4.28
N LEU A 140 -20.00 -7.03 4.27
CA LEU A 140 -19.49 -6.23 5.40
C LEU A 140 -20.33 -4.98 5.61
N PHE A 141 -20.64 -4.24 4.53
CA PHE A 141 -21.45 -3.03 4.63
C PHE A 141 -22.85 -3.33 5.18
N LEU A 142 -23.57 -4.27 4.58
CA LEU A 142 -24.92 -4.64 4.98
C LEU A 142 -24.98 -5.18 6.42
N ARG A 143 -23.98 -5.99 6.82
CA ARG A 143 -23.94 -6.56 8.15
C ARG A 143 -23.43 -5.59 9.21
N VAL A 144 -22.23 -5.06 9.03
CA VAL A 144 -21.53 -4.30 10.08
C VAL A 144 -22.09 -2.89 10.20
N ARG A 145 -22.40 -2.24 9.09
CA ARG A 145 -22.93 -0.88 9.09
C ARG A 145 -24.45 -0.83 9.18
N GLU A 146 -25.18 -1.47 8.25
CA GLU A 146 -26.64 -1.31 8.15
C GLU A 146 -27.37 -2.10 9.25
N LYS A 147 -27.04 -3.39 9.40
CA LYS A 147 -27.75 -4.26 10.34
C LYS A 147 -27.35 -4.06 11.79
N LEU A 148 -26.06 -3.95 12.06
CA LEU A 148 -25.52 -3.89 13.42
C LEU A 148 -25.22 -2.47 13.89
N GLY A 149 -25.16 -1.47 13.00
CA GLY A 149 -24.86 -0.08 13.33
C GLY A 149 -23.50 0.11 14.01
N LEU A 150 -22.54 -0.75 13.67
CA LEU A 150 -21.23 -0.77 14.33
C LEU A 150 -20.21 0.17 13.70
N ALA A 151 -20.36 0.50 12.42
CA ALA A 151 -19.35 1.29 11.70
C ALA A 151 -19.95 2.44 10.89
N TYR A 152 -19.24 3.54 10.78
CA TYR A 152 -19.55 4.66 9.87
C TYR A 152 -19.16 4.33 8.43
N TYR A 153 -18.04 3.63 8.28
CA TYR A 153 -17.54 3.07 7.03
C TYR A 153 -16.83 1.74 7.30
N VAL A 154 -16.88 0.88 6.33
CA VAL A 154 -16.27 -0.46 6.40
C VAL A 154 -15.90 -0.89 4.98
N GLY A 155 -14.83 -1.64 4.84
CA GLY A 155 -14.41 -2.18 3.55
C GLY A 155 -13.17 -3.04 3.67
N ALA A 156 -12.69 -3.48 2.51
CA ALA A 156 -11.46 -4.24 2.36
C ALA A 156 -10.53 -3.56 1.35
N GLN A 157 -9.27 -3.85 1.43
CA GLN A 157 -8.25 -3.40 0.48
C GLN A 157 -7.29 -4.53 0.17
N HIS A 158 -7.13 -4.82 -1.11
CA HIS A 158 -6.07 -5.67 -1.62
C HIS A 158 -4.97 -4.82 -2.24
N PHE A 159 -3.74 -5.12 -1.92
CA PHE A 159 -2.54 -4.52 -2.49
C PHE A 159 -1.60 -5.62 -2.96
N PRO A 160 -1.67 -6.06 -4.21
CA PRO A 160 -0.67 -6.96 -4.80
C PRO A 160 0.59 -6.16 -5.12
N GLY A 161 1.73 -6.59 -4.61
CA GLY A 161 3.01 -5.92 -4.81
C GLY A 161 3.93 -6.66 -5.80
N LEU A 162 5.12 -6.11 -6.08
CA LEU A 162 6.19 -6.87 -6.76
C LEU A 162 6.73 -8.00 -5.85
N ALA A 163 6.89 -7.73 -4.54
CA ALA A 163 6.95 -8.73 -3.49
C ALA A 163 5.54 -8.92 -2.91
N PRO A 164 5.27 -10.00 -2.14
CA PRO A 164 3.97 -10.20 -1.54
C PRO A 164 3.46 -8.95 -0.80
N GLY A 165 2.28 -8.48 -1.19
CA GLY A 165 1.63 -7.32 -0.63
C GLY A 165 0.80 -7.66 0.61
N TYR A 166 -0.39 -7.07 0.73
CA TYR A 166 -1.30 -7.32 1.84
C TYR A 166 -2.76 -7.32 1.39
N PHE A 167 -3.58 -8.00 2.16
CA PHE A 167 -5.03 -7.83 2.19
C PHE A 167 -5.42 -7.27 3.54
N ALA A 168 -6.36 -6.31 3.59
CA ALA A 168 -6.76 -5.71 4.85
C ALA A 168 -8.25 -5.40 4.88
N PHE A 169 -8.88 -5.65 6.04
CA PHE A 169 -10.18 -5.08 6.37
C PHE A 169 -9.99 -3.79 7.17
N TYR A 170 -10.89 -2.83 6.98
CA TYR A 170 -10.86 -1.58 7.73
C TYR A 170 -12.27 -1.10 8.08
N ALA A 171 -12.40 -0.45 9.23
CA ALA A 171 -13.62 0.22 9.63
C ALA A 171 -13.34 1.46 10.47
N GLY A 172 -14.21 2.47 10.32
CA GLY A 172 -14.34 3.57 11.25
C GLY A 172 -15.56 3.35 12.16
N THR A 173 -15.34 3.38 13.48
CA THR A 173 -16.36 3.03 14.47
C THR A 173 -16.27 3.95 15.70
N GLU A 174 -17.16 3.75 16.66
CA GLU A 174 -17.05 4.32 17.99
C GLU A 174 -15.98 3.55 18.81
N PRO A 175 -15.21 4.22 19.69
CA PRO A 175 -14.19 3.55 20.50
C PRO A 175 -14.73 2.36 21.32
N THR A 176 -15.94 2.44 21.79
CA THR A 176 -16.61 1.39 22.60
C THR A 176 -17.04 0.17 21.79
N LYS A 177 -17.11 0.28 20.47
CA LYS A 177 -17.58 -0.80 19.56
C LYS A 177 -16.44 -1.54 18.86
N THR A 178 -15.18 -1.17 19.10
CA THR A 178 -14.02 -1.72 18.39
C THR A 178 -13.93 -3.24 18.49
N ALA A 179 -14.13 -3.82 19.68
CA ALA A 179 -14.08 -5.27 19.87
C ALA A 179 -15.18 -6.02 19.10
N GLN A 180 -16.36 -5.43 18.96
CA GLN A 180 -17.46 -6.04 18.18
C GLN A 180 -17.15 -6.01 16.68
N VAL A 181 -16.62 -4.90 16.18
CA VAL A 181 -16.19 -4.79 14.77
C VAL A 181 -15.09 -5.81 14.45
N GLU A 182 -14.10 -5.97 15.33
CA GLU A 182 -13.04 -6.97 15.18
C GLU A 182 -13.64 -8.40 15.08
N GLN A 183 -14.57 -8.74 15.96
CA GLN A 183 -15.25 -10.04 15.91
C GLN A 183 -16.04 -10.27 14.62
N GLU A 184 -16.72 -9.25 14.10
CA GLU A 184 -17.47 -9.39 12.85
C GLU A 184 -16.52 -9.55 11.65
N PHE A 185 -15.37 -8.88 11.63
CA PHE A 185 -14.34 -9.11 10.61
C PHE A 185 -13.84 -10.55 10.62
N LEU A 186 -13.52 -11.07 11.81
CA LEU A 186 -13.04 -12.46 11.95
C LEU A 186 -14.08 -13.53 11.62
N LYS A 187 -15.38 -13.18 11.57
CA LYS A 187 -16.43 -14.10 11.11
C LYS A 187 -16.58 -14.14 9.59
N GLU A 188 -16.09 -13.13 8.91
CA GLU A 188 -16.14 -13.02 7.44
C GLU A 188 -14.85 -13.54 6.77
N THR A 189 -13.79 -13.79 7.55
CA THR A 189 -12.56 -14.46 7.12
C THR A 189 -12.63 -15.96 7.30
#